data_4162d9bcd6c38d338117d4cb2739cfb1
#
_entry.id   4162d9bcd6c38d338117d4cb2739cfb1
#
_cell.length_a   1.000
_cell.length_b   1.000
_cell.length_c   1.000
_cell.angle_alpha   90.00
_cell.angle_beta   90.00
_cell.angle_gamma   90.00
#
_symmetry.space_group_name_H-M   'P 1'
#
loop_
_entity.id
_entity.type
_entity.pdbx_description
1 polymer ?
#
loop_
_entity_poly.entity_id
_entity_poly.type
_entity_poly.pdbx_seq_one_letter_code
_entity_poly.pdbx_strand_id
1 'polypeptide(L)'
;ELHVDKDTLEKEFFKVVEEEGIASIEGVNKIIEKAEKTKSVLKADERINTIAKETLEHYLKFVEPSGFKAFIVAVDREGCALYKEAINKYLKDKNLPEGYAKVVYTRDHKDNDLLRKYWIYEEDEKILRRAFKSPKELPKILIVTEKLLTGYDAPILYAMYLDKPLKDHTLLQAIARVNRPYQGKTCGLIIDYIGLFDNIQRALTFDAKDIGKGLQNIDTLKQRFKELIEQGNKILANINIQDEKHRLTNIQNYFFEEEKRNEFTKLYNCLLYTSPSPRDRTRY
;
A
#
# COMPACT_ATOMS: atom_id res chain seq x y z
N GLU A 1 -5.58 -21.22 12.81
CA GLU A 1 -4.69 -20.84 11.69
C GLU A 1 -5.36 -21.23 10.38
N LEU A 2 -6.08 -20.31 9.76
CA LEU A 2 -6.52 -20.45 8.37
C LEU A 2 -5.28 -20.21 7.49
N HIS A 3 -4.50 -21.26 7.28
CA HIS A 3 -3.54 -21.31 6.19
C HIS A 3 -4.33 -21.35 4.87
N VAL A 4 -4.66 -20.19 4.34
CA VAL A 4 -5.04 -20.10 2.93
C VAL A 4 -3.73 -20.29 2.16
N ASP A 5 -3.59 -21.46 1.54
CA ASP A 5 -2.42 -21.77 0.72
C ASP A 5 -2.36 -20.77 -0.43
N LYS A 6 -1.38 -19.89 -0.37
CA LYS A 6 -1.13 -18.80 -1.30
C LYS A 6 -0.99 -19.31 -2.73
N ASP A 7 -0.32 -20.45 -2.89
CA ASP A 7 -0.06 -21.06 -4.18
C ASP A 7 -1.33 -21.63 -4.83
N THR A 8 -2.29 -22.06 -4.04
CA THR A 8 -3.57 -22.59 -4.54
C THR A 8 -4.49 -21.47 -5.02
N LEU A 9 -4.52 -20.33 -4.31
CA LEU A 9 -5.29 -19.13 -4.72
C LEU A 9 -4.74 -18.52 -6.02
N GLU A 10 -3.43 -18.42 -6.15
CA GLU A 10 -2.79 -17.90 -7.37
C GLU A 10 -3.00 -18.83 -8.55
N LYS A 11 -2.72 -20.13 -8.39
CA LYS A 11 -2.88 -21.11 -9.46
C LYS A 11 -4.31 -21.23 -9.94
N GLU A 12 -5.30 -21.23 -9.04
CA GLU A 12 -6.70 -21.35 -9.45
C GLU A 12 -7.24 -20.05 -10.06
N PHE A 13 -6.84 -18.87 -9.57
CA PHE A 13 -7.32 -17.60 -10.11
C PHE A 13 -6.78 -17.31 -11.51
N PHE A 14 -5.50 -17.56 -11.75
CA PHE A 14 -4.88 -17.30 -13.05
C PHE A 14 -5.11 -18.44 -14.06
N LYS A 15 -5.23 -19.69 -13.62
CA LYS A 15 -5.59 -20.82 -14.46
C LYS A 15 -6.95 -20.66 -15.12
N VAL A 16 -7.90 -20.05 -14.42
CA VAL A 16 -9.26 -19.78 -14.91
C VAL A 16 -9.29 -18.66 -15.94
N VAL A 17 -8.35 -17.71 -15.88
CA VAL A 17 -8.27 -16.59 -16.83
C VAL A 17 -7.54 -16.97 -18.12
N GLU A 18 -6.60 -17.92 -18.06
CA GLU A 18 -5.77 -18.33 -19.22
C GLU A 18 -6.29 -19.57 -20.00
N GLU A 19 -6.99 -20.51 -19.35
CA GLU A 19 -7.28 -21.81 -19.94
C GLU A 19 -8.64 -21.94 -20.67
N GLU A 20 -9.62 -21.05 -20.49
CA GLU A 20 -10.91 -21.18 -21.13
C GLU A 20 -11.16 -20.07 -22.17
N GLY A 21 -10.81 -20.36 -23.41
CA GLY A 21 -11.49 -19.75 -24.56
C GLY A 21 -12.99 -19.94 -24.38
N ILE A 22 -13.71 -18.86 -24.07
CA ILE A 22 -15.13 -18.81 -23.70
C ILE A 22 -15.97 -19.41 -24.82
N ALA A 23 -16.39 -20.66 -24.69
CA ALA A 23 -17.24 -21.32 -25.65
C ALA A 23 -18.50 -21.96 -25.04
N SER A 24 -18.71 -21.96 -23.72
CA SER A 24 -19.90 -22.54 -23.11
C SER A 24 -20.44 -21.78 -21.89
N ILE A 25 -21.75 -21.78 -21.71
CA ILE A 25 -22.45 -21.19 -20.56
C ILE A 25 -22.00 -21.84 -19.24
N GLU A 26 -21.64 -23.13 -19.25
CA GLU A 26 -21.10 -23.83 -18.08
C GLU A 26 -19.72 -23.34 -17.67
N GLY A 27 -18.84 -23.00 -18.61
CA GLY A 27 -17.55 -22.38 -18.34
C GLY A 27 -17.69 -21.04 -17.67
N VAL A 28 -18.62 -20.19 -18.15
CA VAL A 28 -18.92 -18.88 -17.56
C VAL A 28 -19.44 -19.03 -16.11
N ASN A 29 -20.33 -19.99 -15.85
CA ASN A 29 -20.85 -20.21 -14.50
C ASN A 29 -19.77 -20.68 -13.53
N LYS A 30 -18.87 -21.58 -13.94
CA LYS A 30 -17.71 -22.01 -13.12
C LYS A 30 -16.76 -20.82 -12.80
N ILE A 31 -16.53 -19.93 -13.76
CA ILE A 31 -15.72 -18.72 -13.55
C ILE A 31 -16.37 -17.80 -12.53
N ILE A 32 -17.70 -17.58 -12.62
CA ILE A 32 -18.47 -16.78 -11.69
C ILE A 32 -18.42 -17.37 -10.28
N GLU A 33 -18.68 -18.68 -10.12
CA GLU A 33 -18.61 -19.36 -8.83
C GLU A 33 -17.22 -19.27 -8.18
N LYS A 34 -16.15 -19.48 -8.96
CA LYS A 34 -14.76 -19.34 -8.47
C LYS A 34 -14.47 -17.89 -8.05
N ALA A 35 -14.90 -16.90 -8.85
CA ALA A 35 -14.70 -15.50 -8.53
C ALA A 35 -15.44 -15.08 -7.25
N GLU A 36 -16.67 -15.58 -7.04
CA GLU A 36 -17.45 -15.32 -5.82
C GLU A 36 -16.82 -15.98 -4.60
N LYS A 37 -16.36 -17.24 -4.74
CA LYS A 37 -15.66 -17.96 -3.68
C LYS A 37 -14.36 -17.23 -3.28
N THR A 38 -13.59 -16.76 -4.25
CA THR A 38 -12.37 -15.98 -3.99
C THR A 38 -12.70 -14.69 -3.26
N LYS A 39 -13.73 -13.94 -3.68
CA LYS A 39 -14.18 -12.72 -2.99
C LYS A 39 -14.63 -13.01 -1.56
N SER A 40 -15.31 -14.12 -1.32
CA SER A 40 -15.74 -14.51 0.03
C SER A 40 -14.55 -14.78 0.95
N VAL A 41 -13.51 -15.47 0.46
CA VAL A 41 -12.27 -15.71 1.22
C VAL A 41 -11.54 -14.40 1.53
N LEU A 42 -11.45 -13.49 0.56
CA LEU A 42 -10.80 -12.19 0.75
C LEU A 42 -11.56 -11.29 1.74
N LYS A 43 -12.86 -11.50 1.94
CA LYS A 43 -13.71 -10.77 2.89
C LYS A 43 -13.89 -11.47 4.24
N ALA A 44 -13.18 -12.57 4.50
CA ALA A 44 -13.26 -13.24 5.80
C ALA A 44 -12.87 -12.28 6.93
N ASP A 45 -13.71 -12.20 7.97
CA ASP A 45 -13.58 -11.22 9.06
C ASP A 45 -12.22 -11.27 9.76
N GLU A 46 -11.70 -12.47 10.02
CA GLU A 46 -10.40 -12.66 10.67
C GLU A 46 -9.27 -12.10 9.80
N ARG A 47 -9.31 -12.38 8.50
CA ARG A 47 -8.33 -11.89 7.54
C ARG A 47 -8.36 -10.35 7.43
N ILE A 48 -9.54 -9.77 7.27
CA ILE A 48 -9.71 -8.32 7.20
C ILE A 48 -9.25 -7.64 8.48
N ASN A 49 -9.60 -8.18 9.66
CA ASN A 49 -9.16 -7.62 10.92
C ASN A 49 -7.63 -7.68 11.06
N THR A 50 -6.99 -8.79 10.67
CA THR A 50 -5.53 -8.94 10.73
C THR A 50 -4.84 -7.93 9.83
N ILE A 51 -5.24 -7.86 8.55
CA ILE A 51 -4.65 -6.91 7.58
C ILE A 51 -4.92 -5.45 7.99
N ALA A 52 -6.12 -5.14 8.46
CA ALA A 52 -6.46 -3.79 8.93
C ALA A 52 -5.56 -3.34 10.09
N LYS A 53 -5.30 -4.24 11.04
CA LYS A 53 -4.39 -4.00 12.17
C LYS A 53 -2.97 -3.76 11.67
N GLU A 54 -2.42 -4.67 10.89
CA GLU A 54 -1.07 -4.56 10.33
C GLU A 54 -0.90 -3.29 9.50
N THR A 55 -1.88 -2.99 8.65
CA THR A 55 -1.89 -1.79 7.82
C THR A 55 -1.85 -0.53 8.67
N LEU A 56 -2.68 -0.44 9.71
CA LEU A 56 -2.73 0.74 10.56
C LEU A 56 -1.43 0.88 11.38
N GLU A 57 -0.92 -0.21 11.96
CA GLU A 57 0.34 -0.21 12.70
C GLU A 57 1.53 0.19 11.83
N HIS A 58 1.61 -0.38 10.62
CA HIS A 58 2.62 -0.03 9.64
C HIS A 58 2.52 1.44 9.22
N TYR A 59 1.31 1.92 8.93
CA TYR A 59 1.07 3.30 8.53
C TYR A 59 1.51 4.28 9.62
N LEU A 60 1.08 4.07 10.85
CA LEU A 60 1.41 4.94 12.00
C LEU A 60 2.92 4.96 12.29
N LYS A 61 3.60 3.83 12.12
CA LYS A 61 5.01 3.69 12.42
C LYS A 61 5.92 4.25 11.34
N PHE A 62 5.58 4.06 10.05
CA PHE A 62 6.52 4.28 8.94
C PHE A 62 6.08 5.35 7.94
N VAL A 63 4.78 5.58 7.77
CA VAL A 63 4.26 6.48 6.72
C VAL A 63 3.85 7.83 7.31
N GLU A 64 3.07 7.83 8.37
CA GLU A 64 2.57 9.04 9.00
C GLU A 64 3.66 9.99 9.50
N PRO A 65 4.75 9.51 10.15
CA PRO A 65 5.80 10.41 10.64
C PRO A 65 6.46 11.24 9.54
N SER A 66 6.41 10.74 8.30
CA SER A 66 6.91 11.48 7.13
C SER A 66 5.86 12.41 6.51
N GLY A 67 4.66 12.50 7.07
CA GLY A 67 3.57 13.36 6.60
C GLY A 67 2.86 12.84 5.34
N PHE A 68 3.13 11.60 4.92
CA PHE A 68 2.53 11.01 3.74
C PHE A 68 1.20 10.33 4.03
N LYS A 69 0.50 9.96 2.96
CA LYS A 69 -0.82 9.35 3.01
C LYS A 69 -0.84 7.99 2.30
N ALA A 70 -1.89 7.22 2.56
CA ALA A 70 -1.98 5.85 2.06
C ALA A 70 -3.35 5.52 1.45
N PHE A 71 -3.35 4.51 0.56
CA PHE A 71 -4.54 3.80 0.11
C PHE A 71 -4.56 2.38 0.65
N ILE A 72 -5.78 1.89 0.95
CA ILE A 72 -6.10 0.48 1.06
C ILE A 72 -6.98 0.15 -0.13
N VAL A 73 -6.57 -0.82 -0.94
CA VAL A 73 -7.31 -1.24 -2.14
C VAL A 73 -7.97 -2.57 -1.82
N ALA A 74 -9.27 -2.54 -1.58
CA ALA A 74 -10.07 -3.70 -1.25
C ALA A 74 -10.68 -4.34 -2.51
N VAL A 75 -11.03 -5.63 -2.41
CA VAL A 75 -11.53 -6.44 -3.53
C VAL A 75 -12.80 -5.85 -4.15
N ASP A 76 -13.73 -5.37 -3.33
CA ASP A 76 -15.00 -4.77 -3.74
C ASP A 76 -15.49 -3.71 -2.74
N ARG A 77 -16.67 -3.13 -2.98
CA ARG A 77 -17.26 -2.09 -2.12
C ARG A 77 -17.58 -2.60 -0.71
N GLU A 78 -18.04 -3.85 -0.59
CA GLU A 78 -18.32 -4.47 0.70
C GLU A 78 -17.01 -4.68 1.48
N GLY A 79 -15.95 -5.17 0.83
CA GLY A 79 -14.61 -5.22 1.41
C GLY A 79 -14.12 -3.86 1.91
N CYS A 80 -14.39 -2.77 1.19
CA CYS A 80 -14.08 -1.42 1.67
C CYS A 80 -14.81 -1.08 2.98
N ALA A 81 -16.09 -1.43 3.08
CA ALA A 81 -16.89 -1.17 4.29
C ALA A 81 -16.40 -2.02 5.47
N LEU A 82 -16.08 -3.30 5.24
CA LEU A 82 -15.54 -4.20 6.26
C LEU A 82 -14.16 -3.70 6.77
N TYR A 83 -13.27 -3.28 5.86
CA TYR A 83 -12.02 -2.63 6.27
C TYR A 83 -12.23 -1.38 7.10
N LYS A 84 -13.23 -0.56 6.75
CA LYS A 84 -13.55 0.65 7.54
C LYS A 84 -14.02 0.28 8.95
N GLU A 85 -14.85 -0.74 9.11
CA GLU A 85 -15.28 -1.21 10.42
C GLU A 85 -14.12 -1.76 11.25
N ALA A 86 -13.26 -2.59 10.64
CA ALA A 86 -12.08 -3.12 11.30
C ALA A 86 -11.12 -2.01 11.74
N ILE A 87 -10.81 -1.06 10.84
CA ILE A 87 -9.94 0.07 11.16
C ILE A 87 -10.54 0.94 12.26
N ASN A 88 -11.84 1.20 12.25
CA ASN A 88 -12.48 2.00 13.30
C ASN A 88 -12.31 1.41 14.69
N LYS A 89 -12.30 0.07 14.84
CA LYS A 89 -12.02 -0.58 16.14
C LYS A 89 -10.62 -0.20 16.62
N TYR A 90 -9.61 -0.34 15.76
CA TYR A 90 -8.22 -0.02 16.11
C TYR A 90 -7.95 1.48 16.28
N LEU A 91 -8.66 2.36 15.55
CA LEU A 91 -8.58 3.81 15.75
C LEU A 91 -9.05 4.20 17.15
N LYS A 92 -10.13 3.57 17.65
CA LYS A 92 -10.61 3.79 19.02
C LYS A 92 -9.58 3.36 20.07
N ASP A 93 -8.97 2.19 19.90
CA ASP A 93 -7.95 1.68 20.82
C ASP A 93 -6.72 2.62 20.88
N LYS A 94 -6.43 3.32 19.80
CA LYS A 94 -5.31 4.27 19.72
C LYS A 94 -5.70 5.74 19.96
N ASN A 95 -6.95 6.00 20.35
CA ASN A 95 -7.50 7.36 20.54
C ASN A 95 -7.37 8.26 19.30
N LEU A 96 -7.47 7.68 18.10
CA LEU A 96 -7.44 8.41 16.84
C LEU A 96 -8.87 8.69 16.34
N PRO A 97 -9.10 9.82 15.65
CA PRO A 97 -10.43 10.20 15.20
C PRO A 97 -10.94 9.25 14.09
N GLU A 98 -12.25 8.98 14.08
CA GLU A 98 -12.88 8.14 13.05
C GLU A 98 -12.66 8.65 11.62
N GLY A 99 -12.51 9.97 11.45
CA GLY A 99 -12.17 10.62 10.18
C GLY A 99 -10.79 10.30 9.63
N TYR A 100 -9.94 9.61 10.41
CA TYR A 100 -8.58 9.24 10.04
C TYR A 100 -8.51 8.36 8.78
N ALA A 101 -9.44 7.43 8.65
CA ALA A 101 -9.64 6.64 7.45
C ALA A 101 -11.05 6.88 6.87
N LYS A 102 -11.17 7.02 5.56
CA LYS A 102 -12.45 7.21 4.85
C LYS A 102 -12.53 6.26 3.66
N VAL A 103 -13.76 5.83 3.37
CA VAL A 103 -14.07 4.97 2.23
C VAL A 103 -14.48 5.83 1.04
N VAL A 104 -14.05 5.44 -0.18
CA VAL A 104 -14.50 6.08 -1.41
C VAL A 104 -14.87 5.02 -2.44
N TYR A 105 -16.15 4.86 -2.70
CA TYR A 105 -16.69 4.00 -3.75
C TYR A 105 -17.94 4.62 -4.42
N THR A 106 -18.34 4.07 -5.54
CA THR A 106 -19.56 4.50 -6.25
C THR A 106 -20.79 3.95 -5.55
N ARG A 107 -21.80 4.80 -5.32
CA ARG A 107 -23.09 4.43 -4.75
C ARG A 107 -23.93 3.67 -5.76
N ASP A 108 -24.78 2.75 -5.27
CA ASP A 108 -25.76 2.03 -6.05
C ASP A 108 -27.10 1.97 -5.28
N HIS A 109 -28.20 2.05 -5.99
CA HIS A 109 -29.55 1.98 -5.38
C HIS A 109 -29.83 0.64 -4.68
N LYS A 110 -29.11 -0.43 -5.09
CA LYS A 110 -29.22 -1.77 -4.52
C LYS A 110 -28.31 -2.01 -3.32
N ASP A 111 -27.59 -0.98 -2.86
CA ASP A 111 -26.67 -1.10 -1.74
C ASP A 111 -27.41 -1.49 -0.45
N ASN A 112 -26.80 -2.42 0.30
CA ASN A 112 -27.28 -2.83 1.62
C ASN A 112 -26.95 -1.75 2.68
N ASP A 113 -27.42 -1.96 3.91
CA ASP A 113 -27.25 -0.99 4.99
C ASP A 113 -25.77 -0.74 5.36
N LEU A 114 -24.92 -1.77 5.27
CA LEU A 114 -23.49 -1.65 5.51
C LEU A 114 -22.85 -0.68 4.51
N LEU A 115 -23.16 -0.81 3.24
CA LEU A 115 -22.66 0.08 2.20
C LEU A 115 -23.23 1.49 2.35
N ARG A 116 -24.53 1.60 2.63
CA ARG A 116 -25.21 2.90 2.83
C ARG A 116 -24.63 3.70 3.99
N LYS A 117 -24.20 3.03 5.05
CA LYS A 117 -23.56 3.64 6.22
C LYS A 117 -22.32 4.46 5.87
N TYR A 118 -21.60 4.08 4.83
CA TYR A 118 -20.34 4.72 4.42
C TYR A 118 -20.45 5.48 3.10
N TRP A 119 -21.66 5.77 2.64
CA TRP A 119 -21.85 6.60 1.46
C TRP A 119 -21.27 7.99 1.64
N ILE A 120 -20.62 8.49 0.61
CA ILE A 120 -20.16 9.87 0.50
C ILE A 120 -20.85 10.49 -0.71
N TYR A 121 -21.45 11.65 -0.52
CA TYR A 121 -22.05 12.41 -1.61
C TYR A 121 -20.96 13.07 -2.46
N GLU A 122 -21.29 13.38 -3.71
CA GLU A 122 -20.29 13.88 -4.67
C GLU A 122 -19.60 15.16 -4.20
N GLU A 123 -20.32 16.06 -3.58
CA GLU A 123 -19.79 17.30 -3.02
C GLU A 123 -18.80 17.03 -1.89
N ASP A 124 -19.16 16.15 -0.96
CA ASP A 124 -18.31 15.76 0.16
C ASP A 124 -17.07 14.99 -0.33
N GLU A 125 -17.22 14.17 -1.38
CA GLU A 125 -16.10 13.46 -2.00
C GLU A 125 -15.09 14.44 -2.62
N LYS A 126 -15.57 15.52 -3.27
CA LYS A 126 -14.68 16.56 -3.81
C LYS A 126 -13.89 17.24 -2.70
N ILE A 127 -14.54 17.56 -1.58
CA ILE A 127 -13.89 18.15 -0.40
C ILE A 127 -12.86 17.17 0.18
N LEU A 128 -13.25 15.92 0.38
CA LEU A 128 -12.40 14.86 0.91
C LEU A 128 -11.16 14.62 0.04
N ARG A 129 -11.32 14.58 -1.29
CA ARG A 129 -10.20 14.44 -2.24
C ARG A 129 -9.24 15.63 -2.16
N ARG A 130 -9.76 16.83 -1.91
CA ARG A 130 -8.94 18.04 -1.76
C ARG A 130 -8.16 17.99 -0.45
N ALA A 131 -8.83 17.67 0.66
CA ALA A 131 -8.23 17.49 1.98
C ALA A 131 -7.17 16.38 2.00
N PHE A 132 -7.38 15.28 1.26
CA PHE A 132 -6.40 14.20 1.17
C PHE A 132 -5.05 14.66 0.57
N LYS A 133 -5.00 15.69 -0.23
CA LYS A 133 -3.76 16.22 -0.81
C LYS A 133 -2.92 17.04 0.19
N SER A 134 -3.49 17.40 1.34
CA SER A 134 -2.81 18.17 2.39
C SER A 134 -2.24 17.22 3.46
N PRO A 135 -0.96 17.33 3.85
CA PRO A 135 -0.35 16.44 4.84
C PRO A 135 -0.98 16.55 6.22
N LYS A 136 -1.50 17.74 6.59
CA LYS A 136 -2.06 18.01 7.91
C LYS A 136 -3.53 17.63 8.05
N GLU A 137 -4.28 17.62 6.96
CA GLU A 137 -5.72 17.38 6.97
C GLU A 137 -6.07 15.88 7.00
N LEU A 138 -7.26 15.58 7.50
CA LEU A 138 -7.88 14.25 7.41
C LEU A 138 -8.63 14.12 6.07
N PRO A 139 -8.77 12.89 5.56
CA PRO A 139 -8.28 11.64 6.09
C PRO A 139 -6.78 11.42 5.79
N LYS A 140 -6.19 10.51 6.55
CA LYS A 140 -4.82 10.02 6.34
C LYS A 140 -4.78 8.80 5.42
N ILE A 141 -5.82 7.97 5.50
CA ILE A 141 -5.97 6.73 4.72
C ILE A 141 -7.28 6.80 3.93
N LEU A 142 -7.23 6.47 2.63
CA LEU A 142 -8.43 6.21 1.83
C LEU A 142 -8.56 4.72 1.54
N ILE A 143 -9.76 4.19 1.76
CA ILE A 143 -10.12 2.81 1.46
C ILE A 143 -10.93 2.82 0.16
N VAL A 144 -10.40 2.20 -0.87
CA VAL A 144 -10.93 2.28 -2.23
C VAL A 144 -11.00 0.90 -2.88
N THR A 145 -11.77 0.80 -3.95
CA THR A 145 -11.72 -0.35 -4.87
C THR A 145 -10.78 -0.02 -6.05
N GLU A 146 -11.36 0.32 -7.22
CA GLU A 146 -10.63 0.83 -8.39
C GLU A 146 -10.78 2.34 -8.53
N LYS A 147 -11.80 2.89 -7.87
CA LYS A 147 -12.03 4.33 -7.85
C LYS A 147 -10.81 5.03 -7.25
N LEU A 148 -10.33 6.07 -7.88
CA LEU A 148 -9.11 6.81 -7.55
C LEU A 148 -7.77 6.14 -7.92
N LEU A 149 -7.75 4.87 -8.33
CA LEU A 149 -6.55 4.27 -8.90
C LEU A 149 -6.21 4.90 -10.26
N THR A 150 -7.25 5.34 -10.98
CA THR A 150 -7.12 6.09 -12.24
C THR A 150 -7.66 7.50 -12.09
N GLY A 151 -7.12 8.46 -12.85
CA GLY A 151 -7.67 9.82 -12.95
C GLY A 151 -7.54 10.73 -11.73
N TYR A 152 -7.15 10.22 -10.55
CA TYR A 152 -6.98 11.03 -9.34
C TYR A 152 -5.52 11.36 -9.07
N ASP A 153 -5.17 12.64 -9.06
CA ASP A 153 -3.82 13.11 -8.80
C ASP A 153 -3.63 13.48 -7.33
N ALA A 154 -2.82 12.68 -6.62
CA ALA A 154 -2.44 12.90 -5.23
C ALA A 154 -0.97 12.53 -5.02
N PRO A 155 0.00 13.41 -5.34
CA PRO A 155 1.43 13.13 -5.22
C PRO A 155 1.88 12.77 -3.80
N ILE A 156 1.14 13.23 -2.77
CA ILE A 156 1.36 12.89 -1.36
C ILE A 156 1.07 11.41 -1.02
N LEU A 157 0.36 10.69 -1.90
CA LEU A 157 0.11 9.26 -1.74
C LEU A 157 1.43 8.50 -1.83
N TYR A 158 1.85 7.92 -0.71
CA TYR A 158 3.13 7.22 -0.56
C TYR A 158 2.96 5.72 -0.49
N ALA A 159 2.03 5.23 0.32
CA ALA A 159 1.82 3.82 0.52
C ALA A 159 0.49 3.33 -0.09
N MET A 160 0.52 2.16 -0.69
CA MET A 160 -0.66 1.46 -1.18
C MET A 160 -0.65 0.02 -0.67
N TYR A 161 -1.69 -0.33 0.08
CA TYR A 161 -1.92 -1.66 0.64
C TYR A 161 -2.90 -2.38 -0.28
N LEU A 162 -2.39 -3.33 -1.07
CA LEU A 162 -3.18 -4.05 -2.06
C LEU A 162 -3.76 -5.32 -1.45
N ASP A 163 -5.08 -5.35 -1.33
CA ASP A 163 -5.86 -6.54 -0.98
C ASP A 163 -6.90 -6.83 -2.07
N LYS A 164 -6.46 -6.70 -3.31
CA LYS A 164 -7.24 -6.94 -4.51
C LYS A 164 -6.35 -7.46 -5.62
N PRO A 165 -6.72 -8.55 -6.32
CA PRO A 165 -6.01 -8.94 -7.52
C PRO A 165 -6.20 -7.87 -8.60
N LEU A 166 -5.11 -7.24 -9.01
CA LEU A 166 -5.09 -6.26 -10.08
C LEU A 166 -4.50 -6.89 -11.33
N LYS A 167 -5.15 -6.67 -12.48
CA LYS A 167 -4.60 -7.05 -13.78
C LYS A 167 -3.41 -6.15 -14.13
N ASP A 168 -2.51 -6.65 -14.97
CA ASP A 168 -1.23 -6.06 -15.32
C ASP A 168 -1.28 -4.55 -15.57
N HIS A 169 -2.17 -4.10 -16.44
CA HIS A 169 -2.33 -2.68 -16.75
C HIS A 169 -2.82 -1.85 -15.54
N THR A 170 -3.77 -2.35 -14.76
CA THR A 170 -4.29 -1.65 -13.56
C THR A 170 -3.22 -1.60 -12.46
N LEU A 171 -2.43 -2.66 -12.34
CA LEU A 171 -1.32 -2.72 -11.41
C LEU A 171 -0.23 -1.70 -11.75
N LEU A 172 0.13 -1.59 -13.03
CA LEU A 172 1.09 -0.56 -13.47
C LEU A 172 0.59 0.86 -13.22
N GLN A 173 -0.71 1.11 -13.40
CA GLN A 173 -1.31 2.40 -13.06
C GLN A 173 -1.27 2.68 -11.56
N ALA A 174 -1.49 1.67 -10.72
CA ALA A 174 -1.38 1.78 -9.27
C ALA A 174 0.06 2.09 -8.83
N ILE A 175 1.06 1.40 -9.42
CA ILE A 175 2.49 1.66 -9.20
C ILE A 175 2.85 3.09 -9.59
N ALA A 176 2.45 3.53 -10.78
CA ALA A 176 2.70 4.89 -11.24
C ALA A 176 2.08 5.95 -10.32
N ARG A 177 0.96 5.62 -9.66
CA ARG A 177 0.26 6.53 -8.75
C ARG A 177 1.07 6.81 -7.48
N VAL A 178 1.62 5.77 -6.86
CA VAL A 178 2.44 5.93 -5.64
C VAL A 178 3.83 6.47 -5.94
N ASN A 179 4.31 6.39 -7.18
CA ASN A 179 5.63 6.88 -7.58
C ASN A 179 5.66 8.34 -8.06
N ARG A 180 4.56 9.07 -7.95
CA ARG A 180 4.56 10.49 -8.32
C ARG A 180 5.50 11.31 -7.44
N PRO A 181 6.29 12.21 -8.05
CA PRO A 181 7.20 13.09 -7.30
C PRO A 181 6.43 13.95 -6.29
N TYR A 182 6.97 14.06 -5.08
CA TYR A 182 6.49 14.95 -4.03
C TYR A 182 7.65 15.34 -3.12
N GLN A 183 7.58 16.51 -2.50
CA GLN A 183 8.64 17.01 -1.64
C GLN A 183 8.96 16.01 -0.51
N GLY A 184 10.22 15.60 -0.40
CA GLY A 184 10.68 14.64 0.59
C GLY A 184 10.28 13.18 0.30
N LYS A 185 9.71 12.88 -0.86
CA LYS A 185 9.36 11.54 -1.30
C LYS A 185 10.37 11.03 -2.32
N THR A 186 11.06 9.96 -2.00
CA THR A 186 12.06 9.34 -2.87
C THR A 186 11.51 8.22 -3.72
N CYS A 187 10.52 7.48 -3.19
CA CYS A 187 9.84 6.36 -3.86
C CYS A 187 8.43 6.21 -3.30
N GLY A 188 7.58 5.45 -3.99
CA GLY A 188 6.32 4.95 -3.46
C GLY A 188 6.50 3.57 -2.85
N LEU A 189 5.56 3.16 -2.00
CA LEU A 189 5.54 1.86 -1.34
C LEU A 189 4.27 1.11 -1.71
N ILE A 190 4.41 -0.14 -2.14
CA ILE A 190 3.29 -1.06 -2.32
C ILE A 190 3.50 -2.25 -1.41
N ILE A 191 2.48 -2.56 -0.62
CA ILE A 191 2.40 -3.73 0.24
C ILE A 191 1.29 -4.60 -0.32
N ASP A 192 1.63 -5.80 -0.73
CA ASP A 192 0.76 -6.73 -1.42
C ASP A 192 0.37 -7.86 -0.49
N TYR A 193 -0.93 -7.97 -0.18
CA TYR A 193 -1.52 -9.03 0.62
C TYR A 193 -2.08 -10.20 -0.21
N ILE A 194 -2.02 -10.10 -1.53
CA ILE A 194 -2.51 -11.12 -2.46
C ILE A 194 -1.37 -11.99 -3.03
N GLY A 195 -0.14 -11.44 -3.10
CA GLY A 195 1.00 -12.13 -3.70
C GLY A 195 1.18 -11.84 -5.19
N LEU A 196 0.82 -10.64 -5.65
CA LEU A 196 0.87 -10.24 -7.06
C LEU A 196 2.30 -10.01 -7.61
N PHE A 197 3.32 -9.99 -6.77
CA PHE A 197 4.69 -9.61 -7.19
C PHE A 197 5.27 -10.52 -8.27
N ASP A 198 4.95 -11.80 -8.28
CA ASP A 198 5.39 -12.73 -9.34
C ASP A 198 4.77 -12.38 -10.71
N ASN A 199 3.58 -11.80 -10.71
CA ASN A 199 2.89 -11.33 -11.91
C ASN A 199 3.41 -9.97 -12.38
N ILE A 200 3.87 -9.10 -11.46
CA ILE A 200 4.54 -7.85 -11.82
C ILE A 200 5.74 -8.13 -12.70
N GLN A 201 6.55 -9.12 -12.36
CA GLN A 201 7.73 -9.49 -13.12
C GLN A 201 7.37 -9.94 -14.55
N ARG A 202 6.25 -10.64 -14.73
CA ARG A 202 5.73 -11.03 -16.05
C ARG A 202 5.17 -9.84 -16.83
N ALA A 203 4.31 -9.01 -16.20
CA ALA A 203 3.75 -7.80 -16.82
C ALA A 203 4.84 -6.86 -17.31
N LEU A 204 5.91 -6.72 -16.54
CA LEU A 204 7.06 -5.89 -16.86
C LEU A 204 7.92 -6.43 -18.01
N THR A 205 7.96 -7.74 -18.23
CA THR A 205 8.63 -8.36 -19.38
C THR A 205 7.85 -8.14 -20.69
N PHE A 206 6.52 -8.05 -20.62
CA PHE A 206 5.68 -7.82 -21.81
C PHE A 206 5.69 -6.35 -22.27
N ASP A 207 5.77 -5.39 -21.37
CA ASP A 207 5.70 -3.94 -21.63
C ASP A 207 7.08 -3.23 -21.63
N ALA A 208 8.17 -3.99 -21.68
CA ALA A 208 9.54 -3.45 -21.63
C ALA A 208 9.86 -2.39 -22.69
N LYS A 209 9.03 -2.24 -23.73
CA LYS A 209 9.16 -1.19 -24.74
C LYS A 209 8.62 0.18 -24.30
N ASP A 210 7.61 0.22 -23.40
CA ASP A 210 6.97 1.46 -22.95
C ASP A 210 7.35 1.88 -21.51
N ILE A 211 7.90 0.96 -20.71
CA ILE A 211 8.19 1.16 -19.28
C ILE A 211 9.63 1.62 -19.03
N GLY A 212 10.44 1.82 -20.04
CA GLY A 212 11.86 2.22 -19.94
C GLY A 212 12.14 3.48 -19.09
N LYS A 213 11.10 4.11 -18.51
CA LYS A 213 11.22 5.27 -17.63
C LYS A 213 10.66 5.05 -16.21
N GLY A 214 10.01 3.95 -15.92
CA GLY A 214 9.29 3.72 -14.65
C GLY A 214 9.86 2.66 -13.73
N LEU A 215 10.62 1.71 -14.25
CA LEU A 215 11.27 0.66 -13.49
C LEU A 215 12.75 0.92 -13.41
N GLN A 216 13.18 1.13 -12.21
CA GLN A 216 14.60 1.16 -11.93
C GLN A 216 15.13 -0.28 -12.10
N ASN A 217 16.03 -0.47 -13.06
CA ASN A 217 16.83 -1.68 -13.20
C ASN A 217 17.46 -2.04 -11.84
N ILE A 218 17.65 -3.32 -11.56
CA ILE A 218 18.32 -3.81 -10.33
C ILE A 218 19.63 -3.07 -10.06
N ASP A 219 20.35 -2.72 -11.10
CA ASP A 219 21.59 -1.95 -10.97
C ASP A 219 21.32 -0.50 -10.53
N THR A 220 20.24 0.12 -10.97
CA THR A 220 19.80 1.44 -10.48
C THR A 220 19.36 1.37 -9.02
N LEU A 221 18.67 0.30 -8.60
CA LEU A 221 18.32 0.07 -7.19
C LEU A 221 19.58 -0.14 -6.33
N LYS A 222 20.56 -0.92 -6.82
CA LYS A 222 21.84 -1.09 -6.12
C LYS A 222 22.61 0.23 -6.01
N GLN A 223 22.60 1.04 -7.08
CA GLN A 223 23.22 2.36 -7.06
C GLN A 223 22.52 3.26 -6.05
N ARG A 224 21.18 3.29 -6.07
CA ARG A 224 20.39 4.07 -5.13
C ARG A 224 20.60 3.63 -3.68
N PHE A 225 20.70 2.33 -3.43
CA PHE A 225 21.02 1.80 -2.10
C PHE A 225 22.38 2.30 -1.61
N LYS A 226 23.42 2.28 -2.47
CA LYS A 226 24.73 2.84 -2.13
C LYS A 226 24.65 4.33 -1.78
N GLU A 227 23.94 5.12 -2.59
CA GLU A 227 23.75 6.55 -2.33
C GLU A 227 23.05 6.81 -0.99
N LEU A 228 22.03 6.01 -0.63
CA LEU A 228 21.35 6.12 0.64
C LEU A 228 22.26 5.76 1.82
N ILE A 229 23.11 4.72 1.68
CA ILE A 229 24.13 4.38 2.69
C ILE A 229 25.13 5.53 2.86
N GLU A 230 25.60 6.13 1.77
CA GLU A 230 26.54 7.27 1.83
C GLU A 230 25.89 8.49 2.51
N GLN A 231 24.61 8.78 2.24
CA GLN A 231 23.86 9.82 2.93
C GLN A 231 23.73 9.52 4.43
N GLY A 232 23.43 8.28 4.79
CA GLY A 232 23.37 7.85 6.19
C GLY A 232 24.71 8.02 6.91
N ASN A 233 25.81 7.63 6.25
CA ASN A 233 27.15 7.79 6.79
C ASN A 233 27.53 9.27 6.98
N LYS A 234 27.12 10.16 6.08
CA LYS A 234 27.32 11.61 6.25
C LYS A 234 26.57 12.16 7.46
N ILE A 235 25.34 11.72 7.69
CA ILE A 235 24.56 12.12 8.88
C ILE A 235 25.25 11.60 10.13
N LEU A 236 25.65 10.32 10.16
CA LEU A 236 26.29 9.70 11.30
C LEU A 236 27.68 10.27 11.59
N ALA A 237 28.41 10.73 10.57
CA ALA A 237 29.71 11.37 10.73
C ALA A 237 29.64 12.69 11.53
N ASN A 238 28.47 13.33 11.57
CA ASN A 238 28.24 14.52 12.39
C ASN A 238 27.99 14.21 13.88
N ILE A 239 27.92 12.93 14.24
CA ILE A 239 27.68 12.47 15.60
C ILE A 239 28.94 11.80 16.12
N ASN A 240 29.47 12.26 17.26
CA ASN A 240 30.62 11.60 17.88
C ASN A 240 30.18 10.27 18.53
N ILE A 241 30.11 9.21 17.69
CA ILE A 241 29.72 7.84 18.09
C ILE A 241 30.90 7.08 18.70
N GLN A 242 32.13 7.56 18.53
CA GLN A 242 33.37 6.91 19.01
C GLN A 242 33.57 7.07 20.50
N ASP A 243 32.97 8.09 21.10
CA ASP A 243 32.98 8.29 22.54
C ASP A 243 31.96 7.36 23.21
N GLU A 244 32.46 6.21 23.69
CA GLU A 244 31.62 5.19 24.32
C GLU A 244 30.84 5.67 25.55
N LYS A 245 31.42 6.63 26.32
CA LYS A 245 30.80 7.16 27.52
C LYS A 245 29.62 8.10 27.22
N HIS A 246 29.70 8.87 26.15
CA HIS A 246 28.73 9.90 25.81
C HIS A 246 27.94 9.59 24.51
N ARG A 247 28.12 8.39 23.93
CA ARG A 247 27.50 7.99 22.67
C ARG A 247 26.00 8.26 22.62
N LEU A 248 25.25 7.78 23.63
CA LEU A 248 23.80 7.95 23.69
C LEU A 248 23.44 9.43 23.82
N THR A 249 24.13 10.19 24.64
CA THR A 249 23.88 11.62 24.82
C THR A 249 24.16 12.39 23.53
N ASN A 250 25.23 12.06 22.81
CA ASN A 250 25.58 12.69 21.53
C ASN A 250 24.51 12.41 20.47
N ILE A 251 24.02 11.16 20.41
CA ILE A 251 22.92 10.78 19.52
C ILE A 251 21.64 11.54 19.88
N GLN A 252 21.26 11.58 21.16
CA GLN A 252 20.07 12.29 21.63
C GLN A 252 20.15 13.79 21.30
N ASN A 253 21.28 14.42 21.56
CA ASN A 253 21.48 15.83 21.27
C ASN A 253 21.40 16.16 19.79
N TYR A 254 21.97 15.30 18.91
CA TYR A 254 21.91 15.49 17.47
C TYR A 254 20.48 15.38 16.94
N PHE A 255 19.73 14.38 17.42
CA PHE A 255 18.35 14.16 17.04
C PHE A 255 17.32 14.90 17.90
N PHE A 256 17.74 15.83 18.76
CA PHE A 256 16.84 16.68 19.52
C PHE A 256 16.00 17.55 18.58
N GLU A 257 16.57 18.04 17.50
CA GLU A 257 15.87 18.79 16.45
C GLU A 257 14.94 17.89 15.64
N GLU A 258 13.68 18.29 15.52
CA GLU A 258 12.65 17.52 14.79
C GLU A 258 12.99 17.33 13.31
N GLU A 259 13.60 18.34 12.70
CA GLU A 259 14.00 18.29 11.29
C GLU A 259 15.03 17.20 11.03
N LYS A 260 16.07 17.07 11.85
CA LYS A 260 17.10 16.04 11.76
C LYS A 260 16.52 14.64 12.00
N ARG A 261 15.60 14.51 12.96
CA ARG A 261 14.89 13.22 13.18
C ARG A 261 14.09 12.81 11.95
N ASN A 262 13.34 13.75 11.37
CA ASN A 262 12.51 13.48 10.21
C ASN A 262 13.35 13.14 8.98
N GLU A 263 14.47 13.81 8.77
CA GLU A 263 15.42 13.51 7.69
C GLU A 263 16.00 12.10 7.83
N PHE A 264 16.50 11.76 9.01
CA PHE A 264 17.04 10.43 9.27
C PHE A 264 15.97 9.33 9.18
N THR A 265 14.77 9.58 9.68
CA THR A 265 13.65 8.63 9.59
C THR A 265 13.26 8.35 8.14
N LYS A 266 13.24 9.39 7.30
CA LYS A 266 12.98 9.23 5.85
C LYS A 266 14.06 8.36 5.20
N LEU A 267 15.33 8.65 5.49
CA LEU A 267 16.46 7.89 4.97
C LEU A 267 16.41 6.43 5.43
N TYR A 268 16.18 6.19 6.71
CA TYR A 268 16.06 4.85 7.29
C TYR A 268 14.94 4.03 6.64
N ASN A 269 13.76 4.64 6.46
CA ASN A 269 12.65 4.00 5.81
C ASN A 269 12.97 3.64 4.34
N CYS A 270 13.64 4.54 3.61
CA CYS A 270 14.09 4.25 2.25
C CYS A 270 15.06 3.06 2.21
N LEU A 271 16.03 3.02 3.12
CA LEU A 271 16.99 1.90 3.22
C LEU A 271 16.31 0.58 3.56
N LEU A 272 15.36 0.61 4.49
CA LEU A 272 14.64 -0.59 4.93
C LEU A 272 13.86 -1.26 3.79
N TYR A 273 13.24 -0.47 2.92
CA TYR A 273 12.47 -0.95 1.78
C TYR A 273 13.30 -1.19 0.51
N THR A 274 14.50 -0.62 0.42
CA THR A 274 15.42 -0.88 -0.70
C THR A 274 16.32 -2.09 -0.42
N SER A 275 16.44 -2.50 0.85
CA SER A 275 17.21 -3.68 1.25
C SER A 275 16.42 -4.96 0.94
N PRO A 276 17.03 -5.98 0.32
CA PRO A 276 16.37 -7.28 0.16
C PRO A 276 15.95 -7.84 1.51
N SER A 277 14.70 -8.30 1.60
CA SER A 277 14.15 -8.91 2.81
C SER A 277 15.04 -10.08 3.27
N PRO A 278 15.19 -10.32 4.58
CA PRO A 278 15.86 -11.53 5.08
C PRO A 278 15.29 -12.84 4.51
N ARG A 279 14.00 -12.84 4.12
CA ARG A 279 13.35 -13.99 3.45
C ARG A 279 13.84 -14.20 2.00
N ASP A 280 14.32 -13.17 1.33
CA ASP A 280 14.84 -13.26 -0.03
C ASP A 280 16.28 -13.78 -0.07
N ARG A 281 17.03 -13.75 1.07
CA ARG A 281 18.39 -14.27 1.18
C ARG A 281 18.46 -15.80 1.26
N THR A 282 17.37 -16.50 1.49
CA THR A 282 17.34 -17.96 1.62
C THR A 282 16.92 -18.68 0.35
N ARG A 283 16.74 -17.96 -0.78
CA ARG A 283 16.37 -18.53 -2.08
C ARG A 283 17.49 -18.54 -3.14
N TYR A 284 18.76 -18.36 -2.72
CA TYR A 284 19.92 -18.55 -3.59
C TYR A 284 20.94 -19.49 -2.93
#